data_2a095cb5cf0e1e9bc463cd1ac4ca2691
#
_entry.id   2a095cb5cf0e1e9bc463cd1ac4ca2691
#
_cell.length_a   1.000
_cell.length_b   1.000
_cell.length_c   1.000
_cell.angle_alpha   90.00
_cell.angle_beta   90.00
_cell.angle_gamma   90.00
#
_symmetry.space_group_name_H-M   'P 1'
#
loop_
_entity.id
_entity.type
_entity.pdbx_description
1 polymer ?
#
loop_
_entity_poly.entity_id
_entity_poly.type
_entity_poly.pdbx_seq_one_letter_code
_entity_poly.pdbx_strand_id
1 'polypeptide(L)'
;MNQIKYSIIIPHKDIVQLLVRCLKSIPDTEDFQVIVVDDNSKNANQIISAINDLKRTNIELYLTEEGKGAGFARNEGLKHVKGTWCLFADADDFFADNFQQQLMEFSNSEVDMIYFTSCSVDNDTLESVPSRDNTVKDCINRNKLDRLRYGHYVPWSKMIRTELIKRHNISFEETIVCNDAMFSITCGYYAHHILAVDKIIYVSTVRTNSLFFAISEERLQMRYDALVRRINVQLVKWGKWKYRQNIFHVVETFKQISESCYKQHLLRCLYDESIFWLVLDFILYQLKKIKKFL
;
A
#
# COMPACT_ATOMS: atom_id res chain seq x y z
N MET A 1 6.10 32.48 -0.72
CA MET A 1 5.59 31.32 0.02
C MET A 1 6.52 30.17 -0.24
N ASN A 2 7.03 29.51 0.81
CA ASN A 2 7.84 28.30 0.62
C ASN A 2 6.97 27.24 -0.04
N GLN A 3 7.54 26.55 -1.05
CA GLN A 3 6.83 25.49 -1.74
C GLN A 3 6.74 24.27 -0.82
N ILE A 4 5.54 23.76 -0.57
CA ILE A 4 5.32 22.50 0.16
C ILE A 4 6.07 21.39 -0.56
N LYS A 5 6.93 20.66 0.15
CA LYS A 5 7.73 19.58 -0.42
C LYS A 5 6.98 18.25 -0.39
N TYR A 6 6.30 17.96 0.72
CA TYR A 6 5.69 16.67 0.98
C TYR A 6 4.22 16.81 1.34
N SER A 7 3.34 16.09 0.64
CA SER A 7 1.95 15.88 1.06
C SER A 7 1.80 14.43 1.53
N ILE A 8 1.30 14.25 2.75
CA ILE A 8 1.05 12.93 3.34
C ILE A 8 -0.46 12.73 3.44
N ILE A 9 -0.99 11.70 2.79
CA ILE A 9 -2.42 11.36 2.83
C ILE A 9 -2.64 10.22 3.82
N ILE A 10 -3.58 10.42 4.74
CA ILE A 10 -3.91 9.48 5.82
C ILE A 10 -5.41 9.20 5.81
N PRO A 11 -5.87 8.04 5.28
CA PRO A 11 -7.25 7.62 5.43
C PRO A 11 -7.52 7.23 6.88
N HIS A 12 -8.64 7.66 7.44
CA HIS A 12 -9.03 7.38 8.82
C HIS A 12 -10.45 6.84 8.90
N LYS A 13 -10.70 5.95 9.86
CA LYS A 13 -12.05 5.53 10.27
C LYS A 13 -12.03 4.96 11.69
N ASP A 14 -12.75 5.60 12.61
CA ASP A 14 -13.03 5.10 13.98
C ASP A 14 -11.80 4.72 14.86
N ILE A 15 -10.59 5.27 14.59
CA ILE A 15 -9.35 4.96 15.32
C ILE A 15 -8.57 6.23 15.73
N VAL A 16 -9.26 7.22 16.29
CA VAL A 16 -8.72 8.55 16.59
C VAL A 16 -7.42 8.52 17.40
N GLN A 17 -7.30 7.63 18.39
CA GLN A 17 -6.10 7.56 19.24
C GLN A 17 -4.86 7.13 18.44
N LEU A 18 -5.02 6.18 17.53
CA LEU A 18 -3.94 5.72 16.63
C LEU A 18 -3.60 6.81 15.60
N LEU A 19 -4.61 7.49 15.05
CA LEU A 19 -4.38 8.63 14.18
C LEU A 19 -3.55 9.71 14.88
N VAL A 20 -3.85 10.05 16.13
CA VAL A 20 -3.06 11.03 16.90
C VAL A 20 -1.60 10.60 17.05
N ARG A 21 -1.34 9.30 17.27
CA ARG A 21 0.02 8.73 17.27
C ARG A 21 0.71 8.94 15.91
N CYS A 22 0.02 8.60 14.83
CA CYS A 22 0.51 8.82 13.47
C CYS A 22 0.84 10.29 13.22
N LEU A 23 -0.07 11.20 13.54
CA LEU A 23 0.11 12.65 13.35
C LEU A 23 1.28 13.20 14.15
N LYS A 24 1.49 12.74 15.39
CA LYS A 24 2.61 13.16 16.23
C LYS A 24 3.98 12.73 15.70
N SER A 25 4.04 11.66 14.90
CA SER A 25 5.27 11.21 14.25
C SER A 25 5.67 12.07 13.04
N ILE A 26 4.78 12.93 12.55
CA ILE A 26 5.02 13.82 11.41
C ILE A 26 5.45 15.20 11.93
N PRO A 27 6.53 15.81 11.42
CA PRO A 27 6.96 17.14 11.84
C PRO A 27 5.92 18.23 11.57
N ASP A 28 5.88 19.22 12.48
CA ASP A 28 5.08 20.42 12.31
C ASP A 28 5.92 21.52 11.64
N THR A 29 6.14 21.40 10.34
CA THR A 29 6.91 22.35 9.56
C THR A 29 6.19 22.69 8.25
N GLU A 30 6.53 23.83 7.64
CA GLU A 30 5.96 24.29 6.36
C GLU A 30 6.29 23.36 5.17
N ASP A 31 7.28 22.50 5.31
CA ASP A 31 7.64 21.50 4.28
C ASP A 31 6.55 20.41 4.11
N PHE A 32 5.74 20.18 5.15
CA PHE A 32 4.74 19.10 5.19
C PHE A 32 3.31 19.62 5.15
N GLN A 33 2.52 19.10 4.24
CA GLN A 33 1.07 19.11 4.24
C GLN A 33 0.58 17.73 4.69
N VAL A 34 -0.26 17.67 5.71
CA VAL A 34 -0.88 16.43 6.21
C VAL A 34 -2.36 16.45 5.91
N ILE A 35 -2.81 15.56 5.04
CA ILE A 35 -4.19 15.47 4.57
C ILE A 35 -4.83 14.25 5.25
N VAL A 36 -5.65 14.49 6.26
CA VAL A 36 -6.45 13.45 6.91
C VAL A 36 -7.81 13.40 6.24
N VAL A 37 -8.20 12.21 5.78
CA VAL A 37 -9.54 12.00 5.22
C VAL A 37 -10.28 10.98 6.07
N ASP A 38 -11.34 11.44 6.72
CA ASP A 38 -12.22 10.60 7.54
C ASP A 38 -13.30 9.94 6.68
N ASP A 39 -13.28 8.61 6.64
CA ASP A 39 -14.19 7.79 5.85
C ASP A 39 -15.52 7.54 6.59
N ASN A 40 -16.20 8.64 6.97
CA ASN A 40 -17.48 8.61 7.68
C ASN A 40 -17.41 7.82 9.01
N SER A 41 -16.55 8.28 9.93
CA SER A 41 -16.49 7.75 11.31
C SER A 41 -17.77 8.01 12.08
N LYS A 42 -18.11 7.14 13.02
CA LYS A 42 -19.33 7.22 13.85
C LYS A 42 -19.40 8.51 14.67
N ASN A 43 -18.25 9.07 15.04
CA ASN A 43 -18.15 10.29 15.86
C ASN A 43 -17.16 11.29 15.25
N ALA A 44 -17.62 12.05 14.26
CA ALA A 44 -16.80 13.07 13.61
C ALA A 44 -16.28 14.16 14.57
N ASN A 45 -17.03 14.49 15.63
CA ASN A 45 -16.61 15.52 16.60
C ASN A 45 -15.36 15.07 17.39
N GLN A 46 -15.18 13.78 17.63
CA GLN A 46 -14.01 13.27 18.32
C GLN A 46 -12.72 13.48 17.50
N ILE A 47 -12.76 13.25 16.19
CA ILE A 47 -11.58 13.49 15.33
C ILE A 47 -11.30 15.00 15.19
N ILE A 48 -12.33 15.84 15.05
CA ILE A 48 -12.19 17.30 14.97
C ILE A 48 -11.51 17.83 16.25
N SER A 49 -12.01 17.42 17.44
CA SER A 49 -11.41 17.82 18.71
C SER A 49 -9.96 17.38 18.82
N ALA A 50 -9.68 16.11 18.52
CA ALA A 50 -8.33 15.56 18.63
C ALA A 50 -7.31 16.25 17.72
N ILE A 51 -7.70 16.65 16.49
CA ILE A 51 -6.83 17.39 15.58
C ILE A 51 -6.63 18.83 16.08
N ASN A 52 -7.67 19.49 16.56
CA ASN A 52 -7.58 20.85 17.11
C ASN A 52 -6.66 20.92 18.33
N ASP A 53 -6.71 19.89 19.20
CA ASP A 53 -5.85 19.78 20.39
C ASP A 53 -4.35 19.70 20.06
N LEU A 54 -3.98 19.21 18.84
CA LEU A 54 -2.61 19.22 18.38
C LEU A 54 -2.08 20.63 18.07
N LYS A 55 -2.97 21.62 17.86
CA LYS A 55 -2.63 23.03 17.55
C LYS A 55 -1.65 23.20 16.38
N ARG A 56 -1.77 22.35 15.36
CA ARG A 56 -0.92 22.31 14.17
C ARG A 56 -1.62 22.96 12.97
N THR A 57 -0.88 23.74 12.19
CA THR A 57 -1.41 24.43 11.01
C THR A 57 -1.21 23.66 9.70
N ASN A 58 -0.38 22.65 9.72
CA ASN A 58 -0.07 21.84 8.54
C ASN A 58 -0.98 20.62 8.36
N ILE A 59 -2.02 20.45 9.21
CA ILE A 59 -3.02 19.37 9.12
C ILE A 59 -4.30 19.90 8.51
N GLU A 60 -4.74 19.28 7.43
CA GLU A 60 -6.02 19.51 6.77
C GLU A 60 -6.93 18.30 6.99
N LEU A 61 -8.14 18.49 7.54
CA LEU A 61 -9.13 17.43 7.76
C LEU A 61 -10.27 17.54 6.76
N TYR A 62 -10.55 16.43 6.08
CA TYR A 62 -11.68 16.26 5.18
C TYR A 62 -12.59 15.16 5.69
N LEU A 63 -13.87 15.45 5.83
CA LEU A 63 -14.89 14.49 6.26
C LEU A 63 -15.69 14.04 5.03
N THR A 64 -15.87 12.74 4.85
CA THR A 64 -16.73 12.22 3.79
C THR A 64 -18.12 11.88 4.33
N GLU A 65 -19.13 11.98 3.49
CA GLU A 65 -20.52 11.67 3.85
C GLU A 65 -20.81 10.15 3.77
N GLU A 66 -20.03 9.41 2.98
CA GLU A 66 -20.19 8.00 2.73
C GLU A 66 -18.90 7.23 3.09
N GLY A 67 -19.05 6.14 3.86
CA GLY A 67 -17.95 5.24 4.19
C GLY A 67 -17.68 4.23 3.07
N LYS A 68 -16.82 4.60 2.10
CA LYS A 68 -16.48 3.77 0.93
C LYS A 68 -15.13 3.06 1.05
N GLY A 69 -14.44 3.23 2.17
CA GLY A 69 -13.18 2.58 2.46
C GLY A 69 -11.92 3.40 2.13
N ALA A 70 -10.76 2.85 2.49
CA ALA A 70 -9.49 3.55 2.43
C ALA A 70 -9.07 3.99 1.01
N GLY A 71 -9.47 3.24 -0.03
CA GLY A 71 -9.21 3.62 -1.43
C GLY A 71 -9.90 4.92 -1.79
N PHE A 72 -11.19 5.03 -1.48
CA PHE A 72 -11.98 6.26 -1.67
C PHE A 72 -11.39 7.42 -0.88
N ALA A 73 -11.12 7.22 0.41
CA ALA A 73 -10.55 8.28 1.25
C ALA A 73 -9.18 8.77 0.71
N ARG A 74 -8.33 7.88 0.20
CA ARG A 74 -7.08 8.29 -0.45
C ARG A 74 -7.32 9.07 -1.75
N ASN A 75 -8.33 8.70 -2.55
CA ASN A 75 -8.71 9.43 -3.76
C ASN A 75 -9.21 10.85 -3.42
N GLU A 76 -10.01 11.00 -2.37
CA GLU A 76 -10.40 12.33 -1.88
C GLU A 76 -9.17 13.15 -1.46
N GLY A 77 -8.24 12.55 -0.70
CA GLY A 77 -6.99 13.20 -0.31
C GLY A 77 -6.13 13.63 -1.50
N LEU A 78 -6.07 12.84 -2.57
CA LEU A 78 -5.30 13.17 -3.78
C LEU A 78 -5.77 14.48 -4.45
N LYS A 79 -7.04 14.87 -4.31
CA LYS A 79 -7.58 16.13 -4.86
C LYS A 79 -6.95 17.38 -4.22
N HIS A 80 -6.40 17.25 -3.01
CA HIS A 80 -5.89 18.36 -2.19
C HIS A 80 -4.36 18.44 -2.14
N VAL A 81 -3.63 17.51 -2.80
CA VAL A 81 -2.17 17.44 -2.77
C VAL A 81 -1.53 18.68 -3.39
N LYS A 82 -0.68 19.37 -2.61
CA LYS A 82 0.08 20.57 -2.98
C LYS A 82 1.59 20.31 -3.06
N GLY A 83 2.09 19.29 -2.34
CA GLY A 83 3.52 18.95 -2.27
C GLY A 83 4.09 18.41 -3.57
N THR A 84 5.39 18.62 -3.76
CA THR A 84 6.15 18.04 -4.88
C THR A 84 6.14 16.51 -4.82
N TRP A 85 6.18 15.96 -3.61
CA TRP A 85 6.14 14.54 -3.32
C TRP A 85 4.85 14.17 -2.59
N CYS A 86 4.21 13.10 -3.03
CA CYS A 86 3.07 12.48 -2.39
C CYS A 86 3.50 11.23 -1.64
N LEU A 87 3.11 11.13 -0.37
CA LEU A 87 3.33 10.00 0.52
C LEU A 87 1.98 9.55 1.07
N PHE A 88 1.93 8.31 1.54
CA PHE A 88 0.75 7.73 2.19
C PHE A 88 1.15 7.12 3.52
N ALA A 89 0.25 7.18 4.49
CA ALA A 89 0.35 6.44 5.74
C ALA A 89 -1.03 5.88 6.12
N ASP A 90 -1.05 4.74 6.78
CA ASP A 90 -2.26 4.22 7.40
C ASP A 90 -2.39 4.84 8.80
N ALA A 91 -3.61 5.17 9.23
CA ALA A 91 -3.85 5.90 10.49
C ALA A 91 -3.44 5.12 11.76
N ASP A 92 -3.25 3.81 11.64
CA ASP A 92 -2.79 2.95 12.73
C ASP A 92 -1.26 2.75 12.77
N ASP A 93 -0.54 3.27 11.78
CA ASP A 93 0.92 3.20 11.67
C ASP A 93 1.58 4.55 12.05
N PHE A 94 2.89 4.68 11.90
CA PHE A 94 3.60 5.93 12.15
C PHE A 94 4.95 6.00 11.41
N PHE A 95 5.54 7.20 11.33
CA PHE A 95 6.85 7.39 10.71
C PHE A 95 7.99 7.20 11.73
N ALA A 96 9.14 6.74 11.26
CA ALA A 96 10.35 6.62 12.09
C ALA A 96 10.86 8.01 12.49
N ASP A 97 11.51 8.13 13.66
CA ASP A 97 11.93 9.42 14.24
C ASP A 97 12.79 10.29 13.33
N ASN A 98 13.60 9.69 12.47
CA ASN A 98 14.52 10.38 11.57
C ASN A 98 13.99 10.46 10.12
N PHE A 99 12.70 10.15 9.87
CA PHE A 99 12.19 10.05 8.49
C PHE A 99 12.30 11.39 7.73
N GLN A 100 12.08 12.53 8.39
CA GLN A 100 12.20 13.84 7.76
C GLN A 100 13.60 14.04 7.15
N GLN A 101 14.65 13.78 7.94
CA GLN A 101 16.02 13.89 7.46
C GLN A 101 16.27 12.97 6.26
N GLN A 102 15.75 11.74 6.31
CA GLN A 102 15.87 10.77 5.22
C GLN A 102 15.15 11.22 3.96
N LEU A 103 13.95 11.81 4.07
CA LEU A 103 13.25 12.38 2.91
C LEU A 103 14.00 13.58 2.31
N MET A 104 14.57 14.45 3.16
CA MET A 104 15.28 15.65 2.72
C MET A 104 16.49 15.33 1.84
N GLU A 105 17.19 14.22 2.06
CA GLU A 105 18.31 13.79 1.22
C GLU A 105 17.88 13.59 -0.26
N PHE A 106 16.59 13.28 -0.49
CA PHE A 106 16.04 12.99 -1.80
C PHE A 106 15.05 14.04 -2.30
N SER A 107 14.83 15.13 -1.57
CA SER A 107 13.82 16.15 -1.90
C SER A 107 14.00 16.74 -3.31
N ASN A 108 15.24 16.92 -3.74
CA ASN A 108 15.62 17.46 -5.06
C ASN A 108 15.97 16.36 -6.08
N SER A 109 15.71 15.09 -5.77
CA SER A 109 15.98 13.99 -6.70
C SER A 109 15.10 14.12 -7.94
N GLU A 110 15.62 13.85 -9.13
CA GLU A 110 14.88 13.88 -10.40
C GLU A 110 14.13 12.60 -10.71
N VAL A 111 14.20 11.58 -9.83
CA VAL A 111 13.46 10.32 -10.03
C VAL A 111 11.97 10.51 -9.81
N ASP A 112 11.16 9.62 -10.37
CA ASP A 112 9.71 9.66 -10.26
C ASP A 112 9.20 9.01 -8.98
N MET A 113 9.90 7.98 -8.50
CA MET A 113 9.54 7.25 -7.29
C MET A 113 10.76 6.81 -6.51
N ILE A 114 10.65 6.85 -5.18
CA ILE A 114 11.66 6.32 -4.25
C ILE A 114 10.97 5.34 -3.31
N TYR A 115 11.54 4.15 -3.19
CA TYR A 115 11.11 3.11 -2.27
C TYR A 115 12.05 3.06 -1.08
N PHE A 116 11.49 3.02 0.13
CA PHE A 116 12.24 2.91 1.37
C PHE A 116 11.91 1.59 2.05
N THR A 117 12.80 1.11 2.90
CA THR A 117 12.51 -0.01 3.78
C THR A 117 11.56 0.42 4.91
N SER A 118 10.89 -0.55 5.50
CA SER A 118 10.03 -0.38 6.66
C SER A 118 10.38 -1.39 7.74
N CYS A 119 9.94 -1.14 8.96
CA CYS A 119 9.96 -2.13 10.03
C CYS A 119 8.54 -2.33 10.58
N SER A 120 8.39 -3.32 11.46
CA SER A 120 7.12 -3.58 12.14
C SER A 120 7.30 -3.67 13.64
N VAL A 121 6.27 -3.19 14.37
CA VAL A 121 6.20 -3.27 15.82
C VAL A 121 4.83 -3.81 16.23
N ASP A 122 4.78 -4.40 17.41
CA ASP A 122 3.50 -4.70 18.05
C ASP A 122 2.77 -3.38 18.36
N ASN A 123 1.45 -3.32 18.12
CA ASN A 123 0.69 -2.08 18.28
C ASN A 123 0.62 -1.57 19.72
N ASP A 124 0.59 -2.48 20.68
CA ASP A 124 0.31 -2.16 22.10
C ASP A 124 1.61 -1.95 22.88
N THR A 125 2.62 -2.79 22.64
CA THR A 125 3.91 -2.72 23.35
C THR A 125 4.95 -1.88 22.62
N LEU A 126 4.78 -1.63 21.32
CA LEU A 126 5.75 -1.01 20.40
C LEU A 126 7.09 -1.76 20.31
N GLU A 127 7.13 -2.99 20.78
CA GLU A 127 8.30 -3.85 20.63
C GLU A 127 8.45 -4.31 19.17
N SER A 128 9.70 -4.48 18.73
CA SER A 128 10.00 -4.93 17.38
C SER A 128 9.47 -6.34 17.12
N VAL A 129 8.80 -6.52 16.00
CA VAL A 129 8.31 -7.80 15.49
C VAL A 129 8.83 -8.04 14.07
N PRO A 130 8.75 -9.28 13.54
CA PRO A 130 9.13 -9.54 12.16
C PRO A 130 8.41 -8.59 11.18
N SER A 131 9.18 -7.96 10.30
CA SER A 131 8.62 -6.97 9.35
C SER A 131 7.55 -7.59 8.46
N ARG A 132 6.42 -6.88 8.34
CA ARG A 132 5.31 -7.25 7.45
C ARG A 132 5.69 -7.19 5.97
N ASP A 133 6.67 -6.34 5.63
CA ASP A 133 7.14 -6.18 4.25
C ASP A 133 8.66 -6.01 4.20
N ASN A 134 9.32 -7.00 3.62
CA ASN A 134 10.75 -6.98 3.33
C ASN A 134 11.04 -6.81 1.83
N THR A 135 10.03 -6.51 1.02
CA THR A 135 10.15 -6.52 -0.45
C THR A 135 11.22 -5.55 -0.93
N VAL A 136 11.30 -4.36 -0.36
CA VAL A 136 12.30 -3.34 -0.76
C VAL A 136 13.71 -3.84 -0.44
N LYS A 137 13.95 -4.28 0.79
CA LYS A 137 15.25 -4.82 1.22
C LYS A 137 15.69 -6.02 0.39
N ASP A 138 14.78 -6.95 0.13
CA ASP A 138 15.04 -8.12 -0.72
C ASP A 138 15.39 -7.73 -2.15
N CYS A 139 14.71 -6.72 -2.71
CA CYS A 139 14.98 -6.25 -4.05
C CYS A 139 16.33 -5.53 -4.18
N ILE A 140 16.72 -4.74 -3.17
CA ILE A 140 18.04 -4.11 -3.08
C ILE A 140 19.11 -5.20 -3.03
N ASN A 141 19.02 -6.14 -2.09
CA ASN A 141 19.99 -7.21 -1.88
C ASN A 141 20.18 -8.10 -3.12
N ARG A 142 19.12 -8.27 -3.92
CA ARG A 142 19.14 -9.11 -5.12
C ARG A 142 19.35 -8.33 -6.42
N ASN A 143 19.53 -7.02 -6.35
CA ASN A 143 19.61 -6.10 -7.51
C ASN A 143 18.43 -6.29 -8.48
N LYS A 144 17.20 -6.34 -7.93
CA LYS A 144 15.94 -6.58 -8.69
C LYS A 144 14.95 -5.42 -8.55
N LEU A 145 15.40 -4.19 -8.80
CA LEU A 145 14.58 -2.98 -8.59
C LEU A 145 13.29 -2.98 -9.41
N ASP A 146 13.32 -3.48 -10.64
CA ASP A 146 12.10 -3.58 -11.46
C ASP A 146 10.97 -4.37 -10.79
N ARG A 147 11.30 -5.32 -9.90
CA ARG A 147 10.28 -6.06 -9.14
C ARG A 147 9.48 -5.15 -8.22
N LEU A 148 10.06 -4.05 -7.72
CA LEU A 148 9.36 -3.09 -6.88
C LEU A 148 8.21 -2.42 -7.63
N ARG A 149 8.41 -2.09 -8.91
CA ARG A 149 7.40 -1.45 -9.75
C ARG A 149 6.09 -2.24 -9.80
N TYR A 150 6.17 -3.58 -9.82
CA TYR A 150 5.05 -4.47 -10.13
C TYR A 150 4.72 -5.45 -9.01
N GLY A 151 5.42 -5.44 -7.90
CA GLY A 151 5.24 -6.39 -6.81
C GLY A 151 5.19 -5.79 -5.40
N HIS A 152 5.48 -4.49 -5.25
CA HIS A 152 5.36 -3.78 -3.97
C HIS A 152 4.05 -3.00 -3.95
N TYR A 153 2.98 -3.64 -3.48
CA TYR A 153 1.61 -3.15 -3.61
C TYR A 153 1.20 -2.10 -2.57
N VAL A 154 1.81 -2.12 -1.37
CA VAL A 154 1.46 -1.17 -0.30
C VAL A 154 1.74 0.29 -0.72
N PRO A 155 0.91 1.27 -0.33
CA PRO A 155 1.08 2.66 -0.74
C PRO A 155 2.13 3.40 0.09
N TRP A 156 2.38 2.96 1.33
CA TRP A 156 3.31 3.57 2.26
C TRP A 156 4.78 3.21 1.97
N SER A 157 5.69 3.85 2.69
CA SER A 157 7.16 3.69 2.52
C SER A 157 7.67 4.06 1.13
N LYS A 158 7.01 5.02 0.49
CA LYS A 158 7.32 5.54 -0.85
C LYS A 158 7.24 7.06 -0.88
N MET A 159 8.10 7.68 -1.66
CA MET A 159 7.90 9.02 -2.19
C MET A 159 7.52 8.89 -3.67
N ILE A 160 6.40 9.50 -4.07
CA ILE A 160 5.91 9.46 -5.45
C ILE A 160 5.80 10.91 -5.94
N ARG A 161 6.35 11.22 -7.10
CA ARG A 161 6.15 12.54 -7.69
C ARG A 161 4.66 12.83 -7.86
N THR A 162 4.18 13.91 -7.28
CA THR A 162 2.79 14.34 -7.41
C THR A 162 2.39 14.52 -8.88
N GLU A 163 3.30 15.03 -9.68
CA GLU A 163 3.09 15.22 -11.12
C GLU A 163 2.87 13.89 -11.86
N LEU A 164 3.58 12.82 -11.47
CA LEU A 164 3.36 11.49 -12.05
C LEU A 164 1.91 11.04 -11.86
N ILE A 165 1.40 11.17 -10.62
CA ILE A 165 0.02 10.80 -10.29
C ILE A 165 -0.98 11.64 -11.10
N LYS A 166 -0.79 12.97 -11.13
CA LYS A 166 -1.68 13.91 -11.82
C LYS A 166 -1.66 13.72 -13.34
N ARG A 167 -0.47 13.62 -13.94
CA ARG A 167 -0.29 13.48 -15.40
C ARG A 167 -0.98 12.23 -15.95
N HIS A 168 -0.94 11.13 -15.21
CA HIS A 168 -1.51 9.85 -15.66
C HIS A 168 -2.86 9.56 -15.02
N ASN A 169 -3.45 10.50 -14.28
CA ASN A 169 -4.73 10.37 -13.62
C ASN A 169 -4.84 9.07 -12.79
N ILE A 170 -3.78 8.78 -12.00
CA ILE A 170 -3.68 7.53 -11.24
C ILE A 170 -4.52 7.66 -9.98
N SER A 171 -5.39 6.67 -9.73
CA SER A 171 -6.28 6.61 -8.57
C SER A 171 -6.26 5.24 -7.91
N PHE A 172 -6.71 5.19 -6.67
CA PHE A 172 -6.95 3.96 -5.93
C PHE A 172 -8.25 3.30 -6.39
N GLU A 173 -8.31 1.97 -6.29
CA GLU A 173 -9.59 1.26 -6.44
C GLU A 173 -10.43 1.44 -5.17
N GLU A 174 -11.73 1.65 -5.34
CA GLU A 174 -12.66 1.82 -4.21
C GLU A 174 -13.22 0.47 -3.76
N THR A 175 -12.32 -0.43 -3.37
CA THR A 175 -12.60 -1.78 -2.90
C THR A 175 -12.21 -1.95 -1.44
N ILE A 176 -12.85 -2.89 -0.73
CA ILE A 176 -12.60 -3.15 0.70
C ILE A 176 -11.18 -3.69 0.93
N VAL A 177 -10.67 -4.52 0.01
CA VAL A 177 -9.32 -5.09 0.08
C VAL A 177 -8.57 -4.87 -1.23
N CYS A 178 -7.24 -4.82 -1.17
CA CYS A 178 -6.35 -4.63 -2.32
C CYS A 178 -6.64 -3.34 -3.13
N ASN A 179 -7.19 -2.31 -2.49
CA ASN A 179 -7.48 -1.02 -3.13
C ASN A 179 -6.21 -0.29 -3.60
N ASP A 180 -5.07 -0.60 -3.01
CA ASP A 180 -3.75 -0.01 -3.20
C ASP A 180 -2.91 -0.66 -4.31
N ALA A 181 -3.24 -1.89 -4.67
CA ALA A 181 -2.40 -2.69 -5.54
C ALA A 181 -2.32 -2.11 -6.97
N MET A 182 -3.46 -1.80 -7.59
CA MET A 182 -3.51 -1.19 -8.93
C MET A 182 -2.88 0.21 -8.94
N PHE A 183 -3.12 1.03 -7.92
CA PHE A 183 -2.46 2.33 -7.77
C PHE A 183 -0.94 2.17 -7.78
N SER A 184 -0.41 1.29 -6.93
CA SER A 184 1.03 1.09 -6.77
C SER A 184 1.70 0.60 -8.06
N ILE A 185 1.15 -0.41 -8.74
CA ILE A 185 1.74 -0.92 -9.99
C ILE A 185 1.58 0.06 -11.16
N THR A 186 0.52 0.88 -11.15
CA THR A 186 0.32 1.90 -12.19
C THR A 186 1.34 3.03 -12.05
N CYS A 187 1.60 3.51 -10.81
CA CYS A 187 2.71 4.41 -10.55
C CYS A 187 4.05 3.81 -11.00
N GLY A 188 4.30 2.54 -10.64
CA GLY A 188 5.51 1.83 -11.04
C GLY A 188 5.66 1.67 -12.56
N TYR A 189 4.57 1.51 -13.29
CA TYR A 189 4.56 1.41 -14.75
C TYR A 189 4.93 2.73 -15.43
N TYR A 190 4.34 3.83 -15.00
CA TYR A 190 4.59 5.15 -15.60
C TYR A 190 5.85 5.83 -15.08
N ALA A 191 6.41 5.42 -13.95
CA ALA A 191 7.67 5.95 -13.48
C ALA A 191 8.82 5.58 -14.43
N HIS A 192 9.52 6.55 -14.99
CA HIS A 192 10.71 6.32 -15.82
C HIS A 192 11.91 5.94 -14.94
N HIS A 193 12.15 6.70 -13.90
CA HIS A 193 13.27 6.51 -12.98
C HIS A 193 12.78 6.19 -11.57
N ILE A 194 13.30 5.11 -10.99
CA ILE A 194 13.04 4.74 -9.60
C ILE A 194 14.33 4.56 -8.82
N LEU A 195 14.25 4.79 -7.52
CA LEU A 195 15.31 4.52 -6.57
C LEU A 195 14.78 3.63 -5.46
N ALA A 196 15.62 2.76 -4.91
CA ALA A 196 15.33 2.01 -3.70
C ALA A 196 16.45 2.23 -2.69
N VAL A 197 16.06 2.51 -1.44
CA VAL A 197 16.97 2.95 -0.39
C VAL A 197 16.75 2.08 0.85
N ASP A 198 17.82 1.51 1.40
CA ASP A 198 17.75 0.76 2.66
C ASP A 198 17.78 1.73 3.86
N LYS A 199 16.73 2.52 3.95
CA LYS A 199 16.48 3.45 5.07
C LYS A 199 15.05 3.27 5.54
N ILE A 200 14.86 3.06 6.84
CA ILE A 200 13.54 2.89 7.45
C ILE A 200 12.92 4.27 7.67
N ILE A 201 11.84 4.57 6.97
CA ILE A 201 11.06 5.79 7.16
C ILE A 201 9.68 5.52 7.77
N TYR A 202 9.22 4.27 7.76
CA TYR A 202 7.87 3.89 8.11
C TYR A 202 7.84 2.69 9.04
N VAL A 203 7.00 2.76 10.07
CA VAL A 203 6.79 1.72 11.08
C VAL A 203 5.36 1.24 10.97
N SER A 204 5.18 0.02 10.47
CA SER A 204 3.88 -0.61 10.41
C SER A 204 3.57 -1.32 11.71
N THR A 205 2.33 -1.18 12.22
CA THR A 205 1.92 -1.83 13.46
C THR A 205 1.22 -3.16 13.20
N VAL A 206 1.45 -4.13 14.06
CA VAL A 206 0.81 -5.44 14.02
C VAL A 206 -0.17 -5.56 15.18
N ARG A 207 -1.43 -5.84 14.85
CA ARG A 207 -2.50 -6.12 15.82
C ARG A 207 -3.07 -7.50 15.57
N THR A 208 -3.33 -8.26 16.61
CA THR A 208 -3.95 -9.60 16.53
C THR A 208 -5.29 -9.58 15.80
N ASN A 209 -6.06 -8.49 15.93
CA ASN A 209 -7.37 -8.29 15.28
C ASN A 209 -7.32 -7.42 14.01
N SER A 210 -6.15 -7.31 13.37
CA SER A 210 -6.03 -6.55 12.13
C SER A 210 -6.89 -7.13 11.02
N LEU A 211 -7.48 -6.26 10.20
CA LEU A 211 -8.20 -6.64 8.97
C LEU A 211 -7.33 -7.48 8.01
N PHE A 212 -6.01 -7.37 8.13
CA PHE A 212 -5.06 -8.17 7.35
C PHE A 212 -5.17 -9.67 7.67
N PHE A 213 -5.40 -10.03 8.94
CA PHE A 213 -5.52 -11.42 9.40
C PHE A 213 -6.95 -11.96 9.32
N ALA A 214 -7.95 -11.12 9.07
CA ALA A 214 -9.33 -11.56 8.94
C ALA A 214 -9.50 -12.35 7.63
N ILE A 215 -9.63 -13.68 7.77
CA ILE A 215 -9.84 -14.60 6.66
C ILE A 215 -11.33 -14.88 6.55
N SER A 216 -11.92 -14.52 5.41
CA SER A 216 -13.25 -14.93 4.98
C SER A 216 -13.22 -15.27 3.50
N GLU A 217 -14.16 -16.11 3.06
CA GLU A 217 -14.27 -16.49 1.65
C GLU A 217 -14.43 -15.25 0.77
N GLU A 218 -15.29 -14.31 1.16
CA GLU A 218 -15.52 -13.05 0.44
C GLU A 218 -14.23 -12.25 0.27
N ARG A 219 -13.43 -12.09 1.33
CA ARG A 219 -12.16 -11.36 1.26
C ARG A 219 -11.12 -12.07 0.41
N LEU A 220 -11.03 -13.39 0.48
CA LEU A 220 -10.14 -14.17 -0.39
C LEU A 220 -10.59 -14.06 -1.84
N GLN A 221 -11.89 -14.04 -2.11
CA GLN A 221 -12.45 -13.83 -3.44
C GLN A 221 -12.07 -12.44 -3.98
N MET A 222 -12.21 -11.39 -3.18
CA MET A 222 -11.79 -10.03 -3.57
C MET A 222 -10.29 -9.96 -3.87
N ARG A 223 -9.45 -10.66 -3.08
CA ARG A 223 -7.99 -10.75 -3.34
C ARG A 223 -7.71 -11.49 -4.65
N TYR A 224 -8.40 -12.59 -4.90
CA TYR A 224 -8.29 -13.32 -6.15
C TYR A 224 -8.66 -12.44 -7.35
N ASP A 225 -9.79 -11.75 -7.28
CA ASP A 225 -10.24 -10.85 -8.33
C ASP A 225 -9.24 -9.71 -8.57
N ALA A 226 -8.68 -9.13 -7.52
CA ALA A 226 -7.67 -8.09 -7.64
C ALA A 226 -6.37 -8.62 -8.27
N LEU A 227 -5.80 -9.70 -7.73
CA LEU A 227 -4.46 -10.17 -8.12
C LEU A 227 -4.48 -10.91 -9.46
N VAL A 228 -5.47 -11.74 -9.72
CA VAL A 228 -5.53 -12.57 -10.92
C VAL A 228 -6.26 -11.85 -12.04
N ARG A 229 -7.51 -11.45 -11.82
CA ARG A 229 -8.38 -10.93 -12.88
C ARG A 229 -8.05 -9.50 -13.28
N ARG A 230 -7.47 -8.69 -12.41
CA ARG A 230 -7.12 -7.30 -12.70
C ARG A 230 -5.64 -7.10 -12.91
N ILE A 231 -4.80 -7.37 -11.90
CA ILE A 231 -3.36 -7.11 -11.95
C ILE A 231 -2.66 -7.99 -12.98
N ASN A 232 -2.89 -9.31 -12.98
CA ASN A 232 -2.27 -10.20 -13.96
C ASN A 232 -2.62 -9.82 -15.39
N VAL A 233 -3.91 -9.53 -15.64
CA VAL A 233 -4.37 -9.08 -16.96
C VAL A 233 -3.69 -7.77 -17.36
N GLN A 234 -3.58 -6.81 -16.45
CA GLN A 234 -2.93 -5.53 -16.73
C GLN A 234 -1.43 -5.69 -16.97
N LEU A 235 -0.73 -6.52 -16.20
CA LEU A 235 0.69 -6.81 -16.40
C LEU A 235 0.96 -7.47 -17.76
N VAL A 236 0.06 -8.35 -18.22
CA VAL A 236 0.14 -8.94 -19.57
C VAL A 236 -0.03 -7.85 -20.65
N LYS A 237 -1.04 -6.98 -20.53
CA LYS A 237 -1.28 -5.86 -21.46
C LYS A 237 -0.08 -4.91 -21.55
N TRP A 238 0.65 -4.71 -20.46
CA TRP A 238 1.85 -3.88 -20.41
C TRP A 238 3.13 -4.60 -20.85
N GLY A 239 3.06 -5.87 -21.26
CA GLY A 239 4.24 -6.69 -21.57
C GLY A 239 5.08 -7.04 -20.34
N LYS A 240 4.52 -6.93 -19.15
CA LYS A 240 5.19 -7.17 -17.86
C LYS A 240 4.80 -8.52 -17.24
N TRP A 241 4.42 -9.48 -18.07
CA TRP A 241 3.89 -10.79 -17.68
C TRP A 241 4.77 -11.58 -16.69
N LYS A 242 6.10 -11.39 -16.71
CA LYS A 242 7.04 -12.05 -15.78
C LYS A 242 6.81 -11.68 -14.30
N TYR A 243 6.04 -10.63 -14.02
CA TYR A 243 5.69 -10.20 -12.67
C TYR A 243 4.30 -10.66 -12.23
N ARG A 244 3.61 -11.44 -13.06
CA ARG A 244 2.30 -12.00 -12.70
C ARG A 244 2.38 -12.82 -11.42
N GLN A 245 1.30 -12.79 -10.65
CA GLN A 245 1.10 -13.70 -9.53
C GLN A 245 0.75 -15.09 -10.08
N ASN A 246 1.38 -16.11 -9.50
CA ASN A 246 1.05 -17.48 -9.85
C ASN A 246 -0.31 -17.84 -9.28
N ILE A 247 -1.25 -18.22 -10.15
CA ILE A 247 -2.65 -18.47 -9.80
C ILE A 247 -2.79 -19.57 -8.75
N PHE A 248 -2.00 -20.63 -8.83
CA PHE A 248 -2.09 -21.76 -7.90
C PHE A 248 -1.70 -21.35 -6.48
N HIS A 249 -0.78 -20.40 -6.31
CA HIS A 249 -0.46 -19.87 -4.99
C HIS A 249 -1.60 -19.05 -4.40
N VAL A 250 -2.30 -18.29 -5.24
CA VAL A 250 -3.45 -17.49 -4.80
C VAL A 250 -4.61 -18.40 -4.43
N VAL A 251 -4.91 -19.39 -5.27
CA VAL A 251 -6.02 -20.34 -5.04
C VAL A 251 -5.76 -21.24 -3.83
N GLU A 252 -4.51 -21.60 -3.54
CA GLU A 252 -4.20 -22.38 -2.33
C GLU A 252 -4.65 -21.71 -1.04
N THR A 253 -4.76 -20.37 -1.00
CA THR A 253 -5.24 -19.67 0.18
C THR A 253 -6.68 -20.04 0.57
N PHE A 254 -7.50 -20.47 -0.39
CA PHE A 254 -8.87 -20.91 -0.12
C PHE A 254 -8.97 -22.21 0.69
N LYS A 255 -7.88 -23.00 0.79
CA LYS A 255 -7.81 -24.13 1.71
C LYS A 255 -7.99 -23.74 3.17
N GLN A 256 -7.69 -22.48 3.50
CA GLN A 256 -7.90 -21.95 4.85
C GLN A 256 -9.38 -21.83 5.21
N ILE A 257 -10.28 -21.85 4.21
CA ILE A 257 -11.73 -21.88 4.39
C ILE A 257 -12.22 -23.33 4.42
N SER A 258 -12.03 -24.06 3.31
CA SER A 258 -12.37 -25.48 3.18
C SER A 258 -11.75 -26.07 1.92
N GLU A 259 -11.63 -27.41 1.91
CA GLU A 259 -11.20 -28.15 0.72
C GLU A 259 -12.22 -28.03 -0.44
N SER A 260 -13.50 -27.90 -0.12
CA SER A 260 -14.56 -27.66 -1.12
C SER A 260 -14.39 -26.30 -1.79
N CYS A 261 -14.16 -25.25 -0.99
CA CYS A 261 -13.94 -23.90 -1.49
C CYS A 261 -12.69 -23.85 -2.39
N TYR A 262 -11.59 -24.49 -1.98
CA TYR A 262 -10.40 -24.63 -2.79
C TYR A 262 -10.68 -25.28 -4.16
N LYS A 263 -11.38 -26.42 -4.18
CA LYS A 263 -11.71 -27.13 -5.43
C LYS A 263 -12.57 -26.29 -6.37
N GLN A 264 -13.53 -25.58 -5.83
CA GLN A 264 -14.39 -24.67 -6.60
C GLN A 264 -13.56 -23.57 -7.28
N HIS A 265 -12.66 -22.93 -6.55
CA HIS A 265 -11.80 -21.87 -7.10
C HIS A 265 -10.73 -22.41 -8.05
N LEU A 266 -10.25 -23.62 -7.83
CA LEU A 266 -9.37 -24.31 -8.77
C LEU A 266 -10.04 -24.55 -10.12
N LEU A 267 -11.30 -24.98 -10.12
CA LEU A 267 -12.10 -25.13 -11.35
C LEU A 267 -12.36 -23.76 -12.02
N ARG A 268 -12.64 -22.74 -11.22
CA ARG A 268 -12.84 -21.38 -11.73
C ARG A 268 -11.64 -20.84 -12.52
N CYS A 269 -10.41 -21.20 -12.14
CA CYS A 269 -9.21 -20.80 -12.87
C CYS A 269 -9.25 -21.21 -14.35
N LEU A 270 -9.89 -22.34 -14.68
CA LEU A 270 -10.04 -22.81 -16.05
C LEU A 270 -10.87 -21.87 -16.93
N TYR A 271 -11.71 -21.03 -16.30
CA TYR A 271 -12.53 -20.02 -17.00
C TYR A 271 -11.90 -18.64 -16.95
N ASP A 272 -11.18 -18.30 -15.87
CA ASP A 272 -10.63 -16.96 -15.66
C ASP A 272 -9.28 -16.75 -16.34
N GLU A 273 -8.52 -17.81 -16.64
CA GLU A 273 -7.19 -17.73 -17.24
C GLU A 273 -7.10 -18.49 -18.57
N SER A 274 -6.23 -18.04 -19.47
CA SER A 274 -5.93 -18.80 -20.67
C SER A 274 -5.14 -20.07 -20.35
N ILE A 275 -5.32 -21.12 -21.16
CA ILE A 275 -4.62 -22.40 -21.03
C ILE A 275 -3.09 -22.18 -20.99
N PHE A 276 -2.56 -21.24 -21.77
CA PHE A 276 -1.12 -20.94 -21.79
C PHE A 276 -0.63 -20.51 -20.41
N TRP A 277 -1.32 -19.57 -19.74
CA TRP A 277 -0.93 -19.10 -18.42
C TRP A 277 -1.14 -20.16 -17.34
N LEU A 278 -2.20 -20.96 -17.43
CA LEU A 278 -2.43 -22.08 -16.51
C LEU A 278 -1.29 -23.11 -16.56
N VAL A 279 -0.87 -23.52 -17.76
CA VAL A 279 0.23 -24.47 -17.92
C VAL A 279 1.55 -23.89 -17.39
N LEU A 280 1.85 -22.64 -17.72
CA LEU A 280 3.05 -21.96 -17.24
C LEU A 280 3.06 -21.85 -15.70
N ASP A 281 1.96 -21.40 -15.12
CA ASP A 281 1.82 -21.26 -13.67
C ASP A 281 1.90 -22.61 -12.96
N PHE A 282 1.33 -23.68 -13.54
CA PHE A 282 1.42 -25.03 -13.00
C PHE A 282 2.88 -25.53 -12.97
N ILE A 283 3.61 -25.37 -14.06
CA ILE A 283 5.02 -25.76 -14.13
C ILE A 283 5.83 -25.01 -13.07
N LEU A 284 5.68 -23.69 -13.00
CA LEU A 284 6.39 -22.85 -12.02
C LEU A 284 6.02 -23.20 -10.57
N TYR A 285 4.78 -23.55 -10.32
CA TYR A 285 4.28 -23.98 -9.02
C TYR A 285 4.92 -25.30 -8.59
N GLN A 286 4.99 -26.30 -9.49
CA GLN A 286 5.63 -27.60 -9.20
C GLN A 286 7.13 -27.43 -8.96
N LEU A 287 7.82 -26.64 -9.76
CA LEU A 287 9.25 -26.36 -9.58
C LEU A 287 9.56 -25.71 -8.22
N LYS A 288 8.69 -24.81 -7.74
CA LYS A 288 8.84 -24.24 -6.39
C LYS A 288 8.63 -25.27 -5.28
N LYS A 289 7.68 -26.19 -5.44
CA LYS A 289 7.49 -27.30 -4.47
C LYS A 289 8.75 -28.14 -4.36
N ILE A 290 9.31 -28.57 -5.48
CA ILE A 290 10.53 -29.39 -5.52
C ILE A 290 11.69 -28.67 -4.82
N LYS A 291 11.90 -27.36 -5.06
CA LYS A 291 12.95 -26.57 -4.41
C LYS A 291 12.79 -26.41 -2.88
N LYS A 292 11.62 -26.66 -2.32
CA LYS A 292 11.41 -26.65 -0.87
C LYS A 292 11.77 -28.00 -0.21
N PHE A 293 11.91 -29.06 -1.00
CA PHE A 293 12.28 -30.40 -0.52
C PHE A 293 13.76 -30.71 -0.74
N LEU A 294 14.49 -29.86 -1.48
CA LEU A 294 15.95 -29.85 -1.64
C LEU A 294 16.59 -28.76 -0.76
#